data_9b4ba55c69a59ddd44947acede47a62e
#
_entry.id   9b4ba55c69a59ddd44947acede47a62e
#
_cell.length_a   1.000
_cell.length_b   1.000
_cell.length_c   1.000
_cell.angle_alpha   90.00
_cell.angle_beta   90.00
_cell.angle_gamma   90.00
#
_symmetry.space_group_name_H-M   'P 1'
#
loop_
_entity.id
_entity.type
_entity.pdbx_description
1 polymer ?
#
loop_
_entity_poly.entity_id
_entity_poly.type
_entity_poly.pdbx_seq_one_letter_code
_entity_poly.pdbx_strand_id
1 'polypeptide(L)'
;NALWIHPCFLSPFGDAGYDVADYCRVAPRYGTNEDLKQLFEEAHKKGIHVLLDLVPGHTSIEHPWFIESMKADKNPYTDRYIWTDNVWESPEVSFGGSLRGISERDGAVAVNFFSNQPALNYGFYQPDPEKPWQQSIDDEGPQATIAAMEDVMRFWLGMGCDGFRVDMAESLVKNDPEKKGTIRVWKQIREFLDKEFPDAAMVSEWGDPQRSLEGGFHMDFLLEFGTLHSNDLFRCNEPYFSSRAKGNIYDFVESYKENCEKTAGKGLMCMFSGNHDVD
;
A
#
# COMPACT_ATOMS: atom_id res chain seq x y z
N ASN A 1 10.91 7.81 18.46
CA ASN A 1 11.85 8.06 17.35
C ASN A 1 11.81 6.87 16.40
N ALA A 2 11.55 7.11 15.11
CA ALA A 2 11.50 6.06 14.10
C ALA A 2 12.12 6.54 12.78
N LEU A 3 12.60 5.58 12.00
CA LEU A 3 12.97 5.75 10.60
C LEU A 3 11.94 5.02 9.75
N TRP A 4 11.54 5.61 8.63
CA TRP A 4 10.85 4.94 7.56
C TRP A 4 11.81 4.83 6.37
N ILE A 5 12.03 3.61 5.91
CA ILE A 5 12.89 3.30 4.77
C ILE A 5 12.01 3.10 3.55
N HIS A 6 12.26 3.88 2.50
CA HIS A 6 11.62 3.71 1.20
C HIS A 6 11.87 2.30 0.63
N PRO A 7 11.13 1.86 -0.41
CA PRO A 7 11.27 0.51 -0.92
C PRO A 7 12.72 0.15 -1.23
N CYS A 8 13.26 -0.79 -0.49
CA CYS A 8 14.64 -1.28 -0.64
C CYS A 8 14.71 -2.72 -1.18
N PHE A 9 13.56 -3.29 -1.54
CA PHE A 9 13.43 -4.64 -2.07
C PHE A 9 13.91 -4.76 -3.51
N LEU A 10 14.12 -5.98 -3.97
CA LEU A 10 14.50 -6.23 -5.35
C LEU A 10 13.44 -5.65 -6.30
N SER A 11 13.91 -4.82 -7.23
CA SER A 11 13.08 -4.09 -8.17
C SER A 11 13.89 -3.78 -9.43
N PRO A 12 13.28 -3.69 -10.61
CA PRO A 12 13.90 -3.10 -11.79
C PRO A 12 14.07 -1.57 -11.67
N PHE A 13 13.47 -0.95 -10.64
CA PHE A 13 13.53 0.49 -10.37
C PHE A 13 12.93 1.37 -11.46
N GLY A 14 11.89 0.88 -12.11
CA GLY A 14 11.07 1.68 -13.03
C GLY A 14 10.23 2.72 -12.30
N ASP A 15 10.00 2.49 -11.00
CA ASP A 15 9.29 3.40 -10.10
C ASP A 15 10.01 3.46 -8.73
N ALA A 16 11.27 3.88 -8.76
CA ALA A 16 12.10 4.12 -7.56
C ALA A 16 12.10 2.98 -6.50
N GLY A 17 11.67 1.77 -6.86
CA GLY A 17 11.57 0.59 -5.98
C GLY A 17 10.15 0.17 -5.62
N TYR A 18 9.12 0.97 -5.95
CA TYR A 18 7.72 0.60 -5.76
C TYR A 18 7.25 -0.50 -6.71
N ASP A 19 7.93 -0.73 -7.83
CA ASP A 19 7.75 -1.88 -8.71
C ASP A 19 8.53 -3.10 -8.19
N VAL A 20 8.04 -3.72 -7.11
CA VAL A 20 8.72 -4.81 -6.38
C VAL A 20 8.76 -6.09 -7.22
N ALA A 21 9.97 -6.66 -7.40
CA ALA A 21 10.19 -7.94 -8.08
C ALA A 21 10.40 -9.12 -7.11
N ASP A 22 10.79 -8.85 -5.86
CA ASP A 22 10.89 -9.84 -4.77
C ASP A 22 10.79 -9.12 -3.43
N TYR A 23 9.69 -9.35 -2.71
CA TYR A 23 9.43 -8.71 -1.42
C TYR A 23 10.37 -9.13 -0.29
N CYS A 24 10.94 -10.33 -0.38
CA CYS A 24 11.75 -10.91 0.71
C CYS A 24 13.26 -10.76 0.46
N ARG A 25 13.65 -9.93 -0.50
CA ARG A 25 15.04 -9.74 -0.88
C ARG A 25 15.39 -8.26 -1.01
N VAL A 26 16.42 -7.82 -0.29
CA VAL A 26 16.99 -6.48 -0.47
C VAL A 26 17.64 -6.36 -1.85
N ALA A 27 17.43 -5.23 -2.52
CA ALA A 27 18.07 -4.97 -3.80
C ALA A 27 19.61 -4.86 -3.65
N PRO A 28 20.39 -5.50 -4.53
CA PRO A 28 21.86 -5.54 -4.39
C PRO A 28 22.54 -4.16 -4.32
N ARG A 29 21.89 -3.11 -4.83
CA ARG A 29 22.42 -1.73 -4.74
C ARG A 29 22.42 -1.17 -3.31
N TYR A 30 21.59 -1.73 -2.43
CA TYR A 30 21.47 -1.31 -1.02
C TYR A 30 22.14 -2.27 -0.05
N GLY A 31 22.54 -3.47 -0.52
CA GLY A 31 23.17 -4.50 0.30
C GLY A 31 22.42 -5.82 0.27
N THR A 32 22.39 -6.48 1.40
CA THR A 32 21.79 -7.81 1.60
C THR A 32 20.71 -7.76 2.70
N ASN A 33 19.95 -8.85 2.85
CA ASN A 33 19.02 -9.00 3.96
C ASN A 33 19.75 -8.91 5.33
N GLU A 34 20.96 -9.44 5.42
CA GLU A 34 21.75 -9.39 6.65
C GLU A 34 22.22 -7.95 6.98
N ASP A 35 22.56 -7.14 5.96
CA ASP A 35 22.88 -5.73 6.15
C ASP A 35 21.67 -4.95 6.69
N LEU A 36 20.46 -5.23 6.15
CA LEU A 36 19.24 -4.61 6.64
C LEU A 36 18.90 -5.05 8.05
N LYS A 37 19.05 -6.33 8.37
CA LYS A 37 18.91 -6.85 9.74
C LYS A 37 19.88 -6.18 10.71
N GLN A 38 21.15 -6.02 10.31
CA GLN A 38 22.12 -5.30 11.12
C GLN A 38 21.71 -3.84 11.36
N LEU A 39 21.12 -3.19 10.35
CA LEU A 39 20.57 -1.85 10.51
C LEU A 39 19.47 -1.80 11.58
N PHE A 40 18.53 -2.76 11.60
CA PHE A 40 17.51 -2.85 12.66
C PHE A 40 18.17 -2.96 14.04
N GLU A 41 19.10 -3.88 14.20
CA GLU A 41 19.81 -4.09 15.47
C GLU A 41 20.55 -2.84 15.95
N GLU A 42 21.24 -2.14 15.07
CA GLU A 42 21.99 -0.92 15.40
C GLU A 42 21.06 0.28 15.70
N ALA A 43 19.91 0.37 15.01
CA ALA A 43 18.89 1.37 15.30
C ALA A 43 18.27 1.15 16.67
N HIS A 44 17.92 -0.10 16.99
CA HIS A 44 17.35 -0.47 18.29
C HIS A 44 18.29 -0.15 19.47
N LYS A 45 19.59 -0.37 19.34
CA LYS A 45 20.59 0.04 20.35
C LYS A 45 20.58 1.54 20.65
N LYS A 46 20.03 2.34 19.73
CA LYS A 46 19.88 3.80 19.87
C LYS A 46 18.45 4.23 20.23
N GLY A 47 17.54 3.29 20.49
CA GLY A 47 16.14 3.55 20.76
C GLY A 47 15.39 4.10 19.54
N ILE A 48 15.80 3.69 18.33
CA ILE A 48 15.15 4.09 17.06
C ILE A 48 14.45 2.86 16.47
N HIS A 49 13.16 2.99 16.21
CA HIS A 49 12.38 1.99 15.49
C HIS A 49 12.57 2.12 13.98
N VAL A 50 12.42 1.04 13.24
CA VAL A 50 12.56 1.03 11.77
C VAL A 50 11.33 0.43 11.11
N LEU A 51 10.67 1.24 10.29
CA LEU A 51 9.55 0.81 9.46
C LEU A 51 10.04 0.64 8.01
N LEU A 52 9.58 -0.44 7.37
CA LEU A 52 9.80 -0.66 5.95
C LEU A 52 8.60 -0.17 5.14
N ASP A 53 8.81 0.12 3.86
CA ASP A 53 7.72 0.42 2.94
C ASP A 53 7.12 -0.90 2.43
N LEU A 54 5.82 -1.10 2.62
CA LEU A 54 5.07 -2.24 2.11
C LEU A 54 4.22 -1.76 0.93
N VAL A 55 4.40 -2.40 -0.22
CA VAL A 55 3.66 -2.10 -1.45
C VAL A 55 2.66 -3.22 -1.74
N PRO A 56 1.46 -3.21 -1.13
CA PRO A 56 0.54 -4.34 -1.22
C PRO A 56 -0.34 -4.34 -2.46
N GLY A 57 -0.49 -3.19 -3.15
CA GLY A 57 -1.46 -3.02 -4.24
C GLY A 57 -1.04 -3.64 -5.57
N HIS A 58 0.25 -3.83 -5.79
CA HIS A 58 0.80 -4.31 -7.07
C HIS A 58 2.20 -4.91 -6.90
N THR A 59 2.72 -5.49 -7.96
CA THR A 59 4.12 -5.89 -8.08
C THR A 59 4.72 -5.34 -9.37
N SER A 60 6.03 -5.54 -9.57
CA SER A 60 6.64 -5.44 -10.90
C SER A 60 6.09 -6.53 -11.83
N ILE A 61 6.09 -6.26 -13.14
CA ILE A 61 5.92 -7.31 -14.17
C ILE A 61 7.02 -8.38 -14.13
N GLU A 62 8.16 -8.10 -13.49
CA GLU A 62 9.26 -9.05 -13.30
C GLU A 62 9.09 -9.94 -12.05
N HIS A 63 8.04 -9.73 -11.26
CA HIS A 63 7.79 -10.55 -10.08
C HIS A 63 7.45 -12.00 -10.45
N PRO A 64 8.04 -13.02 -9.81
CA PRO A 64 7.76 -14.43 -10.11
C PRO A 64 6.27 -14.78 -10.07
N TRP A 65 5.49 -14.20 -9.14
CA TRP A 65 4.04 -14.39 -9.09
C TRP A 65 3.37 -13.93 -10.38
N PHE A 66 3.79 -12.78 -10.91
CA PHE A 66 3.21 -12.26 -12.14
C PHE A 66 3.58 -13.12 -13.36
N ILE A 67 4.85 -13.51 -13.46
CA ILE A 67 5.35 -14.39 -14.52
C ILE A 67 4.56 -15.71 -14.54
N GLU A 68 4.33 -16.31 -13.38
CA GLU A 68 3.52 -17.53 -13.28
C GLU A 68 2.04 -17.28 -13.62
N SER A 69 1.47 -16.15 -13.23
CA SER A 69 0.07 -15.80 -13.53
C SER A 69 -0.21 -15.60 -15.02
N MET A 70 0.82 -15.28 -15.82
CA MET A 70 0.71 -15.10 -17.28
C MET A 70 0.59 -16.39 -18.06
N LYS A 71 0.84 -17.55 -17.46
CA LYS A 71 0.78 -18.85 -18.11
C LYS A 71 -0.66 -19.24 -18.44
N ALA A 72 -0.86 -19.92 -19.59
CA ALA A 72 -2.17 -20.41 -20.01
C ALA A 72 -2.75 -21.45 -19.05
N ASP A 73 -1.89 -22.34 -18.54
CA ASP A 73 -2.29 -23.39 -17.62
C ASP A 73 -2.55 -22.82 -16.21
N LYS A 74 -3.65 -23.24 -15.57
CA LYS A 74 -3.96 -22.87 -14.19
C LYS A 74 -2.86 -23.33 -13.24
N ASN A 75 -2.48 -22.44 -12.34
CA ASN A 75 -1.48 -22.66 -11.31
C ASN A 75 -1.82 -21.83 -10.06
N PRO A 76 -1.12 -21.96 -8.92
CA PRO A 76 -1.43 -21.24 -7.68
C PRO A 76 -1.39 -19.71 -7.78
N TYR A 77 -0.84 -19.17 -8.86
CA TYR A 77 -0.73 -17.72 -9.08
C TYR A 77 -1.72 -17.19 -10.11
N THR A 78 -2.54 -18.05 -10.73
CA THR A 78 -3.50 -17.66 -11.78
C THR A 78 -4.40 -16.52 -11.34
N ASP A 79 -4.89 -16.58 -10.09
CA ASP A 79 -5.83 -15.62 -9.52
C ASP A 79 -5.16 -14.61 -8.56
N ARG A 80 -3.81 -14.59 -8.54
CA ARG A 80 -3.02 -13.64 -7.74
C ARG A 80 -3.16 -12.20 -8.22
N TYR A 81 -3.49 -12.02 -9.49
CA TYR A 81 -3.69 -10.73 -10.15
C TYR A 81 -5.09 -10.66 -10.75
N ILE A 82 -5.56 -9.44 -11.00
CA ILE A 82 -6.89 -9.22 -11.59
C ILE A 82 -6.79 -9.36 -13.11
N TRP A 83 -7.24 -10.49 -13.63
CA TRP A 83 -7.33 -10.78 -15.06
C TRP A 83 -8.78 -10.84 -15.52
N THR A 84 -9.07 -10.28 -16.70
CA THR A 84 -10.36 -10.51 -17.39
C THR A 84 -10.37 -11.86 -18.10
N ASP A 85 -11.55 -12.33 -18.53
CA ASP A 85 -11.70 -13.60 -19.24
C ASP A 85 -11.33 -13.53 -20.73
N ASN A 86 -11.20 -12.32 -21.27
CA ASN A 86 -10.76 -12.12 -22.65
C ASN A 86 -9.98 -10.80 -22.81
N VAL A 87 -9.09 -10.76 -23.81
CA VAL A 87 -8.18 -9.65 -24.06
C VAL A 87 -8.88 -8.34 -24.46
N TRP A 88 -10.12 -8.39 -24.91
CA TRP A 88 -10.87 -7.21 -25.34
C TRP A 88 -11.66 -6.55 -24.22
N GLU A 89 -11.85 -7.25 -23.12
CA GLU A 89 -12.49 -6.74 -21.93
C GLU A 89 -11.54 -5.84 -21.10
N SER A 90 -12.09 -4.76 -20.54
CA SER A 90 -11.33 -3.90 -19.61
C SER A 90 -11.66 -4.28 -18.17
N PRO A 91 -10.68 -4.40 -17.28
CA PRO A 91 -10.93 -4.67 -15.86
C PRO A 91 -11.60 -3.50 -15.11
N GLU A 92 -11.76 -2.32 -15.71
CA GLU A 92 -12.46 -1.15 -15.13
C GLU A 92 -11.98 -0.81 -13.71
N VAL A 93 -10.68 -0.79 -13.53
CA VAL A 93 -10.07 -0.36 -12.25
C VAL A 93 -9.78 1.14 -12.25
N SER A 94 -9.77 1.76 -11.08
CA SER A 94 -9.83 3.20 -10.88
C SER A 94 -8.60 3.98 -11.41
N PHE A 95 -7.42 3.31 -11.48
CA PHE A 95 -6.17 3.90 -11.95
C PHE A 95 -5.50 2.97 -12.97
N GLY A 96 -4.48 3.43 -13.65
CA GLY A 96 -3.54 2.64 -14.44
C GLY A 96 -4.04 1.93 -15.69
N GLY A 97 -5.32 1.61 -15.81
CA GLY A 97 -5.86 0.90 -16.97
C GLY A 97 -5.56 -0.60 -16.99
N SER A 98 -5.16 -1.14 -18.17
CA SER A 98 -4.87 -2.57 -18.33
C SER A 98 -3.76 -2.84 -19.32
N LEU A 99 -3.06 -3.97 -19.13
CA LEU A 99 -2.11 -4.54 -20.08
C LEU A 99 -2.76 -5.69 -20.86
N ARG A 100 -2.48 -5.77 -22.15
CA ARG A 100 -3.06 -6.74 -23.09
C ARG A 100 -2.00 -7.35 -23.98
N GLY A 101 -2.18 -8.60 -24.38
CA GLY A 101 -1.30 -9.26 -25.34
C GLY A 101 0.12 -9.50 -24.83
N ILE A 102 0.33 -9.56 -23.54
CA ILE A 102 1.63 -9.78 -22.88
C ILE A 102 1.76 -11.16 -22.27
N SER A 103 0.74 -12.01 -22.36
CA SER A 103 0.65 -13.29 -21.67
C SER A 103 0.23 -14.40 -22.61
N GLU A 104 0.42 -15.66 -22.17
CA GLU A 104 -0.05 -16.85 -22.88
C GLU A 104 -1.57 -17.08 -22.69
N ARG A 105 -2.18 -16.45 -21.66
CA ARG A 105 -3.60 -16.57 -21.39
C ARG A 105 -4.42 -15.52 -22.15
N ASP A 106 -5.66 -15.87 -22.48
CA ASP A 106 -6.63 -14.90 -23.00
C ASP A 106 -7.13 -14.05 -21.83
N GLY A 107 -6.81 -12.76 -21.86
CA GLY A 107 -7.19 -11.82 -20.79
C GLY A 107 -6.40 -10.52 -20.87
N ALA A 108 -6.96 -9.51 -20.19
CA ALA A 108 -6.29 -8.26 -19.87
C ALA A 108 -6.05 -8.21 -18.37
N VAL A 109 -4.84 -7.84 -17.95
CA VAL A 109 -4.53 -7.66 -16.51
C VAL A 109 -4.74 -6.21 -16.12
N ALA A 110 -5.35 -6.01 -14.96
CA ALA A 110 -5.48 -4.70 -14.34
C ALA A 110 -4.12 -4.15 -13.93
N VAL A 111 -3.94 -2.83 -14.08
CA VAL A 111 -2.76 -2.10 -13.61
C VAL A 111 -3.18 -1.23 -12.42
N ASN A 112 -2.36 -1.20 -11.37
CA ASN A 112 -2.70 -0.42 -10.19
C ASN A 112 -2.33 1.05 -10.34
N PHE A 113 -1.13 1.36 -10.82
CA PHE A 113 -0.66 2.73 -11.01
C PHE A 113 0.07 2.90 -12.35
N PHE A 114 1.34 2.51 -12.48
CA PHE A 114 2.07 2.54 -13.76
C PHE A 114 1.88 1.24 -14.57
N SER A 115 2.13 1.31 -15.87
CA SER A 115 1.95 0.17 -16.80
C SER A 115 2.80 -1.06 -16.46
N ASN A 116 3.88 -0.91 -15.68
CA ASN A 116 4.72 -2.01 -15.20
C ASN A 116 4.30 -2.54 -13.81
N GLN A 117 3.11 -2.14 -13.31
CA GLN A 117 2.62 -2.45 -11.97
C GLN A 117 1.26 -3.16 -12.00
N PRO A 118 1.23 -4.47 -12.37
CA PRO A 118 -0.01 -5.25 -12.38
C PRO A 118 -0.62 -5.35 -10.99
N ALA A 119 -1.93 -5.14 -10.92
CA ALA A 119 -2.69 -5.08 -9.68
C ALA A 119 -2.84 -6.47 -9.05
N LEU A 120 -2.45 -6.61 -7.79
CA LEU A 120 -2.73 -7.78 -6.96
C LEU A 120 -4.23 -7.90 -6.70
N ASN A 121 -4.73 -9.12 -6.62
CA ASN A 121 -6.15 -9.41 -6.47
C ASN A 121 -6.54 -9.56 -4.99
N TYR A 122 -7.14 -8.52 -4.44
CA TYR A 122 -7.80 -8.55 -3.12
C TYR A 122 -9.33 -8.67 -3.23
N GLY A 123 -9.82 -8.91 -4.45
CA GLY A 123 -11.24 -9.06 -4.73
C GLY A 123 -11.97 -7.76 -5.03
N PHE A 124 -13.26 -7.94 -5.27
CA PHE A 124 -14.24 -6.89 -5.51
C PHE A 124 -15.21 -6.84 -4.34
N TYR A 125 -15.55 -5.63 -3.88
CA TYR A 125 -16.56 -5.48 -2.81
C TYR A 125 -17.96 -5.83 -3.30
N GLN A 126 -18.24 -5.46 -4.54
CA GLN A 126 -19.48 -5.79 -5.25
C GLN A 126 -19.12 -6.38 -6.62
N PRO A 127 -18.83 -7.69 -6.68
CA PRO A 127 -18.59 -8.36 -7.96
C PRO A 127 -19.81 -8.25 -8.89
N ASP A 128 -19.56 -8.00 -10.17
CA ASP A 128 -20.58 -8.02 -11.20
C ASP A 128 -20.90 -9.49 -11.57
N PRO A 129 -22.15 -9.96 -11.42
CA PRO A 129 -22.51 -11.33 -11.77
C PRO A 129 -22.33 -11.68 -13.25
N GLU A 130 -22.25 -10.71 -14.13
CA GLU A 130 -21.98 -10.89 -15.56
C GLU A 130 -20.48 -11.01 -15.88
N LYS A 131 -19.60 -10.79 -14.88
CA LYS A 131 -18.13 -10.83 -15.00
C LYS A 131 -17.54 -11.90 -14.06
N PRO A 132 -17.53 -13.18 -14.46
CA PRO A 132 -17.09 -14.29 -13.59
C PRO A 132 -15.66 -14.16 -13.08
N TRP A 133 -14.82 -13.38 -13.75
CA TRP A 133 -13.45 -13.08 -13.32
C TRP A 133 -13.36 -12.11 -12.13
N GLN A 134 -14.44 -11.42 -11.79
CA GLN A 134 -14.52 -10.58 -10.60
C GLN A 134 -14.76 -11.44 -9.37
N GLN A 135 -13.71 -11.80 -8.69
CA GLN A 135 -13.78 -12.56 -7.45
C GLN A 135 -14.19 -11.68 -6.27
N SER A 136 -14.99 -12.21 -5.35
CA SER A 136 -15.26 -11.55 -4.07
C SER A 136 -14.03 -11.62 -3.14
N ILE A 137 -14.01 -10.80 -2.09
CA ILE A 137 -12.94 -10.83 -1.07
C ILE A 137 -12.79 -12.24 -0.45
N ASP A 138 -13.89 -12.99 -0.35
CA ASP A 138 -13.92 -14.31 0.30
C ASP A 138 -13.48 -15.46 -0.60
N ASP A 139 -13.27 -15.21 -1.88
CA ASP A 139 -12.84 -16.23 -2.83
C ASP A 139 -11.37 -16.63 -2.62
N GLU A 140 -11.01 -17.82 -3.08
CA GLU A 140 -9.69 -18.42 -2.84
C GLU A 140 -8.53 -17.53 -3.33
N GLY A 141 -8.65 -16.92 -4.49
CA GLY A 141 -7.61 -16.05 -5.07
C GLY A 141 -7.28 -14.83 -4.19
N PRO A 142 -8.27 -13.99 -3.83
CA PRO A 142 -8.07 -12.87 -2.91
C PRO A 142 -7.55 -13.32 -1.54
N GLN A 143 -8.07 -14.39 -0.95
CA GLN A 143 -7.60 -14.88 0.34
C GLN A 143 -6.15 -15.40 0.27
N ALA A 144 -5.76 -16.05 -0.82
CA ALA A 144 -4.37 -16.43 -1.06
C ALA A 144 -3.44 -15.23 -1.24
N THR A 145 -3.94 -14.12 -1.79
CA THR A 145 -3.19 -12.86 -1.90
C THR A 145 -2.97 -12.22 -0.54
N ILE A 146 -4.00 -12.16 0.30
CA ILE A 146 -3.89 -11.66 1.68
C ILE A 146 -2.86 -12.50 2.45
N ALA A 147 -2.98 -13.83 2.42
CA ALA A 147 -2.06 -14.72 3.11
C ALA A 147 -0.60 -14.54 2.64
N ALA A 148 -0.38 -14.35 1.33
CA ALA A 148 0.97 -14.10 0.82
C ALA A 148 1.54 -12.76 1.30
N MET A 149 0.71 -11.73 1.48
CA MET A 149 1.16 -10.46 2.03
C MET A 149 1.44 -10.56 3.53
N GLU A 150 0.64 -11.33 4.27
CA GLU A 150 0.94 -11.67 5.67
C GLU A 150 2.28 -12.41 5.80
N ASP A 151 2.62 -13.32 4.87
CA ASP A 151 3.92 -14.00 4.84
C ASP A 151 5.08 -13.05 4.58
N VAL A 152 4.92 -12.05 3.71
CA VAL A 152 5.90 -10.96 3.51
C VAL A 152 6.11 -10.18 4.79
N MET A 153 5.01 -9.78 5.45
CA MET A 153 5.08 -9.05 6.72
C MET A 153 5.76 -9.88 7.81
N ARG A 154 5.39 -11.17 7.93
CA ARG A 154 6.00 -12.13 8.88
C ARG A 154 7.49 -12.27 8.67
N PHE A 155 7.95 -12.31 7.42
CA PHE A 155 9.36 -12.42 7.09
C PHE A 155 10.16 -11.24 7.65
N TRP A 156 9.75 -10.00 7.39
CA TRP A 156 10.50 -8.82 7.82
C TRP A 156 10.36 -8.52 9.31
N LEU A 157 9.17 -8.71 9.90
CA LEU A 157 8.98 -8.59 11.35
C LEU A 157 9.81 -9.64 12.10
N GLY A 158 9.88 -10.87 11.56
CA GLY A 158 10.75 -11.92 12.09
C GLY A 158 12.24 -11.61 11.98
N MET A 159 12.65 -10.76 11.05
CA MET A 159 14.02 -10.24 10.94
C MET A 159 14.30 -9.06 11.84
N GLY A 160 13.28 -8.43 12.44
CA GLY A 160 13.43 -7.38 13.44
C GLY A 160 12.99 -5.99 12.98
N CYS A 161 12.27 -5.83 11.87
CA CYS A 161 11.65 -4.54 11.61
C CYS A 161 10.49 -4.28 12.58
N ASP A 162 10.17 -3.01 12.85
CA ASP A 162 9.17 -2.61 13.85
C ASP A 162 7.79 -2.35 13.22
N GLY A 163 7.65 -2.53 11.91
CA GLY A 163 6.39 -2.32 11.23
C GLY A 163 6.52 -1.77 9.82
N PHE A 164 5.41 -1.23 9.30
CA PHE A 164 5.34 -0.83 7.90
C PHE A 164 4.68 0.53 7.71
N ARG A 165 5.22 1.31 6.77
CA ARG A 165 4.43 2.29 6.01
C ARG A 165 3.82 1.54 4.83
N VAL A 166 2.55 1.73 4.62
CA VAL A 166 1.79 0.98 3.60
C VAL A 166 1.42 1.90 2.45
N ASP A 167 1.98 1.58 1.31
CA ASP A 167 1.78 2.28 0.05
C ASP A 167 0.35 2.12 -0.47
N MET A 168 -0.28 3.21 -0.93
CA MET A 168 -1.61 3.23 -1.55
C MET A 168 -2.64 2.34 -0.82
N ALA A 169 -2.69 2.43 0.51
CA ALA A 169 -3.46 1.51 1.36
C ALA A 169 -4.96 1.44 1.04
N GLU A 170 -5.52 2.48 0.42
CA GLU A 170 -6.94 2.55 0.02
C GLU A 170 -7.27 1.78 -1.25
N SER A 171 -6.27 1.31 -2.01
CA SER A 171 -6.44 0.83 -3.39
C SER A 171 -6.75 -0.66 -3.55
N LEU A 172 -6.73 -1.44 -2.45
CA LEU A 172 -6.70 -2.91 -2.52
C LEU A 172 -7.93 -3.53 -3.16
N VAL A 173 -9.10 -3.32 -2.57
CA VAL A 173 -10.37 -3.90 -3.05
C VAL A 173 -10.97 -3.06 -4.15
N LYS A 174 -11.44 -3.71 -5.20
CA LYS A 174 -12.02 -3.01 -6.36
C LYS A 174 -13.55 -2.91 -6.23
N ASN A 175 -14.16 -1.98 -6.99
CA ASN A 175 -15.59 -1.65 -6.91
C ASN A 175 -16.04 -1.40 -5.44
N ASP A 176 -15.25 -0.60 -4.71
CA ASP A 176 -15.39 -0.32 -3.27
C ASP A 176 -15.35 1.20 -2.99
N PRO A 177 -16.35 1.97 -3.43
CA PRO A 177 -16.33 3.44 -3.32
C PRO A 177 -16.35 3.93 -1.87
N GLU A 178 -16.96 3.17 -0.95
CA GLU A 178 -17.01 3.49 0.47
C GLU A 178 -15.84 2.89 1.27
N LYS A 179 -14.94 2.17 0.61
CA LYS A 179 -13.78 1.49 1.20
C LYS A 179 -14.10 0.43 2.26
N LYS A 180 -15.34 -0.07 2.29
CA LYS A 180 -15.77 -1.10 3.25
C LYS A 180 -15.03 -2.43 3.08
N GLY A 181 -14.82 -2.83 1.85
CA GLY A 181 -14.05 -4.04 1.52
C GLY A 181 -12.57 -3.88 1.88
N THR A 182 -11.97 -2.76 1.52
CA THR A 182 -10.59 -2.43 1.86
C THR A 182 -10.37 -2.38 3.37
N ILE A 183 -11.27 -1.73 4.11
CA ILE A 183 -11.28 -1.72 5.59
C ILE A 183 -11.36 -3.15 6.14
N ARG A 184 -12.20 -4.01 5.56
CA ARG A 184 -12.33 -5.41 5.98
C ARG A 184 -11.03 -6.19 5.78
N VAL A 185 -10.36 -6.05 4.64
CA VAL A 185 -9.07 -6.68 4.37
C VAL A 185 -8.01 -6.22 5.38
N TRP A 186 -7.94 -4.93 5.64
CA TRP A 186 -6.98 -4.40 6.62
C TRP A 186 -7.27 -4.86 8.04
N LYS A 187 -8.53 -5.00 8.44
CA LYS A 187 -8.90 -5.60 9.74
C LYS A 187 -8.41 -7.04 9.86
N GLN A 188 -8.54 -7.84 8.80
CA GLN A 188 -8.02 -9.22 8.78
C GLN A 188 -6.49 -9.23 8.96
N ILE A 189 -5.76 -8.40 8.23
CA ILE A 189 -4.30 -8.26 8.36
C ILE A 189 -3.93 -7.74 9.78
N ARG A 190 -4.71 -6.81 10.33
CA ARG A 190 -4.49 -6.34 11.69
C ARG A 190 -4.69 -7.42 12.74
N GLU A 191 -5.69 -8.28 12.61
CA GLU A 191 -5.91 -9.43 13.50
C GLU A 191 -4.71 -10.40 13.46
N PHE A 192 -4.13 -10.62 12.28
CA PHE A 192 -2.89 -11.37 12.14
C PHE A 192 -1.74 -10.72 12.92
N LEU A 193 -1.53 -9.40 12.74
CA LEU A 193 -0.47 -8.67 13.42
C LEU A 193 -0.65 -8.67 14.94
N ASP A 194 -1.84 -8.38 15.44
CA ASP A 194 -2.13 -8.36 16.87
C ASP A 194 -1.86 -9.72 17.53
N LYS A 195 -2.03 -10.80 16.78
CA LYS A 195 -1.79 -12.16 17.27
C LYS A 195 -0.32 -12.55 17.27
N GLU A 196 0.42 -12.26 16.19
CA GLU A 196 1.79 -12.76 16.00
C GLU A 196 2.86 -11.69 16.31
N PHE A 197 2.54 -10.42 16.11
CA PHE A 197 3.47 -9.29 16.25
C PHE A 197 2.78 -8.08 16.90
N PRO A 198 2.31 -8.17 18.14
CA PRO A 198 1.47 -7.15 18.77
C PRO A 198 2.14 -5.77 18.94
N ASP A 199 3.47 -5.71 18.86
CA ASP A 199 4.24 -4.47 18.94
C ASP A 199 4.52 -3.83 17.58
N ALA A 200 4.09 -4.47 16.46
CA ALA A 200 4.32 -3.94 15.13
C ALA A 200 3.43 -2.73 14.83
N ALA A 201 4.02 -1.68 14.27
CA ALA A 201 3.31 -0.47 13.89
C ALA A 201 2.90 -0.48 12.41
N MET A 202 1.73 0.09 12.10
CA MET A 202 1.26 0.32 10.73
C MET A 202 0.92 1.79 10.52
N VAL A 203 1.51 2.38 9.49
CA VAL A 203 1.24 3.74 9.01
C VAL A 203 0.70 3.63 7.59
N SER A 204 -0.48 4.13 7.33
CA SER A 204 -1.03 4.11 5.96
C SER A 204 -0.66 5.36 5.18
N GLU A 205 -0.46 5.17 3.89
CA GLU A 205 -0.64 6.22 2.92
C GLU A 205 -2.07 6.12 2.38
N TRP A 206 -2.99 6.85 3.01
CA TRP A 206 -4.40 6.84 2.63
C TRP A 206 -4.96 8.27 2.50
N GLY A 207 -4.62 9.15 3.44
CA GLY A 207 -5.12 10.52 3.49
C GLY A 207 -6.59 10.62 3.92
N ASP A 208 -7.13 9.56 4.50
CA ASP A 208 -8.43 9.52 5.16
C ASP A 208 -8.28 8.84 6.53
N PRO A 209 -7.89 9.61 7.56
CA PRO A 209 -7.60 9.05 8.88
C PRO A 209 -8.76 8.27 9.47
N GLN A 210 -10.00 8.67 9.20
CA GLN A 210 -11.17 7.98 9.73
C GLN A 210 -11.25 6.55 9.19
N ARG A 211 -11.16 6.36 7.86
CA ARG A 211 -11.23 5.04 7.22
C ARG A 211 -10.00 4.20 7.51
N SER A 212 -8.82 4.81 7.46
CA SER A 212 -7.57 4.15 7.77
C SER A 212 -7.56 3.55 9.18
N LEU A 213 -7.86 4.37 10.21
CA LEU A 213 -7.89 3.91 11.59
C LEU A 213 -9.04 2.92 11.85
N GLU A 214 -10.16 3.04 11.13
CA GLU A 214 -11.22 2.01 11.15
C GLU A 214 -10.72 0.68 10.57
N GLY A 215 -9.85 0.72 9.56
CA GLY A 215 -9.17 -0.44 8.98
C GLY A 215 -8.15 -1.11 9.90
N GLY A 216 -7.81 -0.47 11.03
CA GLY A 216 -6.87 -1.03 12.02
C GLY A 216 -5.45 -0.48 11.92
N PHE A 217 -5.20 0.54 11.10
CA PHE A 217 -3.93 1.25 11.13
C PHE A 217 -3.73 2.00 12.45
N HIS A 218 -2.50 2.14 12.87
CA HIS A 218 -2.14 2.92 14.06
C HIS A 218 -2.07 4.41 13.75
N MET A 219 -1.71 4.73 12.49
CA MET A 219 -1.46 6.09 12.03
C MET A 219 -1.82 6.22 10.55
N ASP A 220 -2.22 7.43 10.14
CA ASP A 220 -2.39 7.80 8.75
C ASP A 220 -1.66 9.09 8.44
N PHE A 221 -1.13 9.24 7.22
CA PHE A 221 -0.55 10.49 6.77
C PHE A 221 -1.64 11.50 6.41
N LEU A 222 -1.44 12.74 6.82
CA LEU A 222 -2.24 13.88 6.35
C LEU A 222 -1.73 14.29 4.96
N LEU A 223 -2.24 13.61 3.93
CA LEU A 223 -1.87 13.86 2.55
C LEU A 223 -2.61 15.08 1.98
N GLU A 224 -1.99 15.75 1.01
CA GLU A 224 -2.53 16.95 0.37
C GLU A 224 -3.88 16.70 -0.30
N PHE A 225 -4.07 15.52 -0.89
CA PHE A 225 -5.29 15.13 -1.57
C PHE A 225 -6.34 14.54 -0.64
N GLY A 226 -5.98 14.21 0.59
CA GLY A 226 -6.88 13.64 1.60
C GLY A 226 -7.34 14.63 2.64
N THR A 227 -6.40 15.29 3.32
CA THR A 227 -6.71 16.28 4.35
C THR A 227 -6.67 17.68 3.78
N LEU A 228 -7.83 18.31 3.74
CA LEU A 228 -7.96 19.69 3.23
C LEU A 228 -7.07 20.65 4.02
N HIS A 229 -6.47 21.58 3.31
CA HIS A 229 -5.66 22.67 3.85
C HIS A 229 -4.29 22.31 4.43
N SER A 230 -3.82 21.05 4.31
CA SER A 230 -2.43 20.72 4.68
C SER A 230 -1.40 21.48 3.82
N ASN A 231 -1.73 21.74 2.55
CA ASN A 231 -0.93 22.56 1.62
C ASN A 231 -0.77 24.01 2.08
N ASP A 232 -1.74 24.57 2.79
CA ASP A 232 -1.69 25.95 3.28
C ASP A 232 -0.52 26.18 4.23
N LEU A 233 0.00 25.13 4.84
CA LEU A 233 1.14 25.21 5.75
C LEU A 233 2.47 25.37 5.01
N PHE A 234 2.69 24.64 3.90
CA PHE A 234 4.01 24.46 3.30
C PHE A 234 4.08 24.76 1.81
N ARG A 235 3.00 24.55 1.02
CA ARG A 235 3.09 24.37 -0.43
C ARG A 235 2.15 25.22 -1.30
N CYS A 236 1.26 26.00 -0.72
CA CYS A 236 0.48 26.96 -1.51
C CYS A 236 1.32 28.16 -1.92
N ASN A 237 0.79 29.05 -2.78
CA ASN A 237 1.49 30.23 -3.25
C ASN A 237 2.00 31.14 -2.13
N GLU A 238 1.33 31.19 -0.99
CA GLU A 238 1.69 31.98 0.19
C GLU A 238 1.58 31.10 1.46
N PRO A 239 2.45 30.07 1.63
CA PRO A 239 2.31 29.10 2.71
C PRO A 239 2.56 29.75 4.07
N TYR A 240 1.84 29.25 5.08
CA TYR A 240 1.91 29.79 6.45
C TYR A 240 3.34 29.82 7.02
N PHE A 241 4.12 28.76 6.80
CA PHE A 241 5.49 28.65 7.32
C PHE A 241 6.57 29.32 6.45
N SER A 242 6.19 30.09 5.42
CA SER A 242 7.14 30.88 4.66
C SER A 242 7.47 32.18 5.37
N SER A 243 8.72 32.65 5.28
CA SER A 243 9.13 33.96 5.77
C SER A 243 8.46 35.15 5.03
N ARG A 244 7.84 34.87 3.88
CA ARG A 244 7.07 35.82 3.05
C ARG A 244 5.57 35.57 3.14
N ALA A 245 5.14 34.70 4.06
CA ALA A 245 3.78 34.22 4.14
C ALA A 245 2.78 35.34 4.45
N LYS A 246 1.66 35.26 3.78
CA LYS A 246 0.42 35.97 4.14
C LYS A 246 -0.70 34.96 4.40
N GLY A 247 -0.40 33.66 4.33
CA GLY A 247 -1.33 32.59 4.58
C GLY A 247 -1.80 32.56 6.04
N ASN A 248 -2.96 31.97 6.27
CA ASN A 248 -3.50 31.76 7.59
C ASN A 248 -3.49 30.26 7.93
N ILE A 249 -3.50 29.93 9.20
CA ILE A 249 -3.53 28.55 9.70
C ILE A 249 -4.96 28.09 10.03
N TYR A 250 -5.96 28.96 9.98
CA TYR A 250 -7.29 28.67 10.50
C TYR A 250 -7.99 27.54 9.80
N ASP A 251 -7.96 27.52 8.47
CA ASP A 251 -8.64 26.48 7.67
C ASP A 251 -8.01 25.10 7.89
N PHE A 252 -6.68 25.04 8.02
CA PHE A 252 -5.99 23.82 8.41
C PHE A 252 -6.39 23.37 9.83
N VAL A 253 -6.42 24.29 10.81
CA VAL A 253 -6.74 23.93 12.20
C VAL A 253 -8.18 23.44 12.32
N GLU A 254 -9.13 24.04 11.62
CA GLU A 254 -10.53 23.57 11.62
C GLU A 254 -10.64 22.17 11.01
N SER A 255 -10.05 21.94 9.84
CA SER A 255 -10.00 20.61 9.21
C SER A 255 -9.30 19.58 10.09
N TYR A 256 -8.19 19.95 10.73
CA TYR A 256 -7.44 19.07 11.63
C TYR A 256 -8.27 18.70 12.87
N LYS A 257 -8.95 19.66 13.51
CA LYS A 257 -9.84 19.40 14.65
C LYS A 257 -10.97 18.45 14.30
N GLU A 258 -11.63 18.67 13.16
CA GLU A 258 -12.71 17.78 12.68
C GLU A 258 -12.22 16.35 12.53
N ASN A 259 -11.05 16.14 11.93
CA ASN A 259 -10.44 14.83 11.81
C ASN A 259 -10.03 14.24 13.17
N CYS A 260 -9.49 15.07 14.09
CA CYS A 260 -9.20 14.66 15.47
C CYS A 260 -10.43 14.16 16.20
N GLU A 261 -11.56 14.86 16.08
CA GLU A 261 -12.82 14.46 16.71
C GLU A 261 -13.35 13.13 16.17
N LYS A 262 -13.30 12.95 14.85
CA LYS A 262 -13.73 11.71 14.18
C LYS A 262 -12.85 10.50 14.50
N THR A 263 -11.57 10.73 14.78
CA THR A 263 -10.57 9.68 15.03
C THR A 263 -10.19 9.54 16.51
N ALA A 264 -10.77 10.33 17.40
CA ALA A 264 -10.40 10.41 18.81
C ALA A 264 -10.25 9.04 19.47
N GLY A 265 -9.05 8.78 20.02
CA GLY A 265 -8.73 7.55 20.74
C GLY A 265 -8.52 6.30 19.86
N LYS A 266 -8.61 6.41 18.52
CA LYS A 266 -8.42 5.26 17.64
C LYS A 266 -6.99 5.14 17.09
N GLY A 267 -6.27 6.24 16.95
CA GLY A 267 -4.89 6.27 16.44
C GLY A 267 -4.37 7.69 16.26
N LEU A 268 -3.32 7.84 15.47
CA LEU A 268 -2.62 9.10 15.27
C LEU A 268 -2.74 9.57 13.82
N MET A 269 -2.74 10.90 13.65
CA MET A 269 -2.58 11.55 12.35
C MET A 269 -1.14 12.04 12.24
N CYS A 270 -0.42 11.58 11.21
CA CYS A 270 0.97 11.95 10.97
C CYS A 270 1.04 13.13 10.01
N MET A 271 1.53 14.25 10.48
CA MET A 271 1.82 15.42 9.66
C MET A 271 3.30 15.42 9.25
N PHE A 272 3.57 15.61 7.98
CA PHE A 272 4.93 15.70 7.45
C PHE A 272 5.12 17.02 6.68
N SER A 273 6.36 17.50 6.63
CA SER A 273 6.73 18.71 5.89
C SER A 273 7.10 18.44 4.43
N GLY A 274 7.36 17.21 4.08
CA GLY A 274 7.69 16.75 2.74
C GLY A 274 7.93 15.25 2.70
N ASN A 275 7.79 14.67 1.50
CA ASN A 275 8.16 13.30 1.19
C ASN A 275 8.66 13.24 -0.27
N HIS A 276 8.87 12.04 -0.81
CA HIS A 276 9.38 11.85 -2.17
C HIS A 276 8.36 12.15 -3.29
N ASP A 277 7.06 12.26 -2.97
CA ASP A 277 5.99 12.57 -3.93
C ASP A 277 5.72 14.08 -4.05
N VAL A 278 6.22 14.87 -3.11
CA VAL A 278 5.95 16.31 -3.02
C VAL A 278 7.23 17.07 -2.69
N ASP A 279 7.54 18.08 -3.51
CA ASP A 279 8.70 18.97 -3.38
C ASP A 279 8.56 20.00 -2.25
#